data_96258771f61a575527dd010d889a476d
#
_entry.id   96258771f61a575527dd010d889a476d
#
_cell.length_a   1.000
_cell.length_b   1.000
_cell.length_c   1.000
_cell.angle_alpha   90.00
_cell.angle_beta   90.00
_cell.angle_gamma   90.00
#
_symmetry.space_group_name_H-M   'P 1'
#
loop_
_entity.id
_entity.type
_entity.pdbx_description
1 polymer ?
#
loop_
_entity_poly.entity_id
_entity_poly.type
_entity_poly.pdbx_seq_one_letter_code
_entity_poly.pdbx_strand_id
1 'polypeptide(L)'
;MEEFSRRDAMAGMTAAAVLFSTPAFAANPVIPESTIAARKNAPVIPKKVNKLYNLAPTVKEPNDMQFAPNGELWILDQVDPNKVFTIDPKTGKVLASVTTECIHGSGITYGDGAWFLTSTKVLTGNPSTLKVDPKTGKTLKKWETPGFGIYGAYLTRERQPGDLPLESGGHGVKWAGKGQYWLATPAGGKLYLINAEAGTVARSIQAPTIRTHGIALDGDHIWCVGSDEAEIYKLQMSDGTIVGKIVLDKVNDPSLHGLDIKDGVLWYCDANKGWICNLT
;
A
#
# COMPACT_ATOMS: atom_id res chain seq x y z
N MET A 1 46.61 37.21 -51.37
CA MET A 1 46.63 35.80 -50.95
C MET A 1 47.17 35.76 -49.50
N GLU A 2 46.28 35.82 -48.50
CA GLU A 2 46.64 35.75 -47.10
C GLU A 2 46.12 34.42 -46.58
N GLU A 3 47.08 33.63 -46.03
CA GLU A 3 46.86 32.37 -45.37
C GLU A 3 46.13 32.62 -44.06
N PHE A 4 44.90 32.13 -43.94
CA PHE A 4 44.19 32.06 -42.65
C PHE A 4 44.64 30.86 -41.85
N SER A 5 45.36 31.14 -40.76
CA SER A 5 45.89 30.21 -39.79
C SER A 5 44.74 29.51 -39.01
N ARG A 6 44.74 28.17 -39.07
CA ARG A 6 43.89 27.31 -38.27
C ARG A 6 44.43 27.18 -36.83
N ARG A 7 44.34 28.19 -36.02
CA ARG A 7 44.51 28.13 -34.55
C ARG A 7 43.69 29.22 -33.96
N ASP A 8 42.58 28.82 -33.35
CA ASP A 8 41.86 29.48 -32.26
C ASP A 8 40.36 29.11 -32.28
N ALA A 9 40.07 27.83 -31.97
CA ALA A 9 38.73 27.40 -31.57
C ALA A 9 38.83 26.18 -30.62
N MET A 10 39.53 26.38 -29.53
CA MET A 10 39.38 25.51 -28.36
C MET A 10 39.11 26.40 -27.16
N ALA A 11 37.88 26.82 -27.01
CA ALA A 11 37.40 27.47 -25.80
C ALA A 11 36.16 26.76 -25.29
N GLY A 12 36.31 26.02 -24.19
CA GLY A 12 35.29 25.97 -23.15
C GLY A 12 34.12 25.05 -23.35
N MET A 13 34.31 23.73 -23.46
CA MET A 13 33.28 22.79 -22.96
C MET A 13 33.56 22.48 -21.50
N THR A 14 33.03 23.27 -20.59
CA THR A 14 32.85 22.89 -19.21
C THR A 14 31.80 21.80 -19.16
N ALA A 15 32.25 20.56 -18.99
CA ALA A 15 31.40 19.45 -18.66
C ALA A 15 30.74 19.74 -17.31
N ALA A 16 29.48 20.13 -17.34
CA ALA A 16 28.66 20.12 -16.14
C ALA A 16 28.50 18.66 -15.70
N ALA A 17 29.27 18.27 -14.66
CA ALA A 17 29.06 17.01 -13.99
C ALA A 17 27.67 17.04 -13.37
N VAL A 18 26.71 16.40 -14.02
CA VAL A 18 25.43 16.06 -13.40
C VAL A 18 25.75 15.04 -12.33
N LEU A 19 25.86 15.53 -11.10
CA LEU A 19 25.88 14.68 -9.91
C LEU A 19 24.52 14.01 -9.84
N PHE A 20 24.44 12.78 -10.36
CA PHE A 20 23.36 11.88 -9.99
C PHE A 20 23.54 11.62 -8.50
N SER A 21 22.75 12.31 -7.68
CA SER A 21 22.57 11.92 -6.29
C SER A 21 21.98 10.51 -6.34
N THR A 22 22.78 9.49 -6.06
CA THR A 22 22.28 8.15 -5.76
C THR A 22 21.24 8.35 -4.64
N PRO A 23 20.00 7.88 -4.78
CA PRO A 23 19.06 7.93 -3.68
C PRO A 23 19.75 7.23 -2.50
N ALA A 24 19.90 7.91 -1.40
CA ALA A 24 20.35 7.29 -0.17
C ALA A 24 19.33 6.18 0.12
N PHE A 25 19.76 4.92 -0.03
CA PHE A 25 18.94 3.78 0.37
C PHE A 25 18.60 4.01 1.83
N ALA A 26 17.34 4.34 2.09
CA ALA A 26 16.89 4.53 3.45
C ALA A 26 17.16 3.21 4.19
N ALA A 27 17.96 3.29 5.25
CA ALA A 27 18.06 2.19 6.18
C ALA A 27 16.64 1.80 6.60
N ASN A 28 16.42 0.51 6.93
CA ASN A 28 15.12 0.04 7.41
C ASN A 28 14.48 1.09 8.33
N PRO A 29 13.21 1.43 8.14
CA PRO A 29 12.56 2.42 8.98
C PRO A 29 12.64 1.92 10.43
N VAL A 30 13.19 2.74 11.28
CA VAL A 30 13.23 2.45 12.72
C VAL A 30 11.91 2.94 13.30
N ILE A 31 11.12 2.01 13.85
CA ILE A 31 9.95 2.39 14.64
C ILE A 31 10.45 2.99 15.96
N PRO A 32 10.06 4.23 16.31
CA PRO A 32 10.49 4.87 17.55
C PRO A 32 10.14 4.03 18.78
N GLU A 33 11.01 4.03 19.77
CA GLU A 33 10.79 3.32 21.05
C GLU A 33 9.47 3.73 21.73
N SER A 34 9.10 5.00 21.62
CA SER A 34 7.80 5.48 22.11
C SER A 34 6.61 4.81 21.41
N THR A 35 6.71 4.56 20.12
CA THR A 35 5.67 3.85 19.37
C THR A 35 5.64 2.37 19.75
N ILE A 36 6.80 1.73 19.95
CA ILE A 36 6.88 0.34 20.44
C ILE A 36 6.24 0.22 21.81
N ALA A 37 6.53 1.15 22.72
CA ALA A 37 5.92 1.20 24.04
C ALA A 37 4.39 1.42 23.97
N ALA A 38 3.95 2.35 23.13
CA ALA A 38 2.53 2.63 22.90
C ALA A 38 1.78 1.39 22.40
N ARG A 39 2.34 0.64 21.45
CA ARG A 39 1.76 -0.62 20.95
C ARG A 39 1.59 -1.66 22.05
N LYS A 40 2.64 -1.85 22.88
CA LYS A 40 2.59 -2.83 23.98
C LYS A 40 1.50 -2.50 25.00
N ASN A 41 1.34 -1.21 25.29
CA ASN A 41 0.42 -0.72 26.32
C ASN A 41 -0.98 -0.37 25.76
N ALA A 42 -1.20 -0.46 24.47
CA ALA A 42 -2.50 -0.15 23.86
C ALA A 42 -3.60 -1.06 24.41
N PRO A 43 -4.77 -0.50 24.80
CA PRO A 43 -5.92 -1.29 25.22
C PRO A 43 -6.32 -2.31 24.16
N VAL A 44 -6.55 -3.55 24.57
CA VAL A 44 -7.04 -4.58 23.67
C VAL A 44 -8.54 -4.44 23.49
N ILE A 45 -8.97 -4.32 22.25
CA ILE A 45 -10.38 -4.30 21.84
C ILE A 45 -10.74 -5.74 21.46
N PRO A 46 -11.53 -6.45 22.26
CA PRO A 46 -11.85 -7.84 21.98
C PRO A 46 -12.70 -7.94 20.72
N LYS A 47 -12.29 -8.80 19.81
CA LYS A 47 -13.01 -9.09 18.58
C LYS A 47 -12.92 -10.58 18.27
N LYS A 48 -13.99 -11.11 17.67
CA LYS A 48 -14.04 -12.47 17.15
C LYS A 48 -13.83 -12.45 15.66
N VAL A 49 -12.93 -13.31 15.18
CA VAL A 49 -12.71 -13.55 13.75
C VAL A 49 -13.79 -14.49 13.21
N ASN A 50 -14.52 -14.05 12.21
CA ASN A 50 -15.44 -14.91 11.47
C ASN A 50 -14.88 -15.12 10.05
N LYS A 51 -14.57 -16.35 9.71
CA LYS A 51 -14.21 -16.78 8.35
C LYS A 51 -15.50 -16.85 7.53
N LEU A 52 -15.66 -15.95 6.55
CA LEU A 52 -16.89 -15.84 5.77
C LEU A 52 -16.89 -16.78 4.57
N TYR A 53 -15.88 -16.64 3.72
CA TYR A 53 -15.69 -17.48 2.53
C TYR A 53 -14.23 -17.45 2.09
N ASN A 54 -13.86 -18.45 1.28
CA ASN A 54 -12.54 -18.53 0.68
C ASN A 54 -12.64 -18.29 -0.83
N LEU A 55 -11.81 -17.38 -1.35
CA LEU A 55 -11.81 -16.98 -2.76
C LEU A 55 -10.85 -17.81 -3.63
N ALA A 56 -9.97 -18.60 -3.01
CA ALA A 56 -9.04 -19.46 -3.76
C ALA A 56 -9.79 -20.63 -4.44
N PRO A 57 -9.36 -21.06 -5.62
CA PRO A 57 -8.18 -20.60 -6.36
C PRO A 57 -8.45 -19.44 -7.34
N THR A 58 -9.66 -18.88 -7.37
CA THR A 58 -10.05 -17.83 -8.33
C THR A 58 -9.34 -16.51 -8.07
N VAL A 59 -9.28 -16.08 -6.80
CA VAL A 59 -8.42 -14.99 -6.33
C VAL A 59 -7.29 -15.66 -5.57
N LYS A 60 -6.06 -15.53 -6.05
CA LYS A 60 -4.93 -16.30 -5.54
C LYS A 60 -4.35 -15.71 -4.26
N GLU A 61 -4.10 -14.40 -4.29
CA GLU A 61 -3.47 -13.66 -3.20
C GLU A 61 -4.18 -12.32 -3.00
N PRO A 62 -5.40 -12.32 -2.37
CA PRO A 62 -6.16 -11.10 -2.11
C PRO A 62 -5.37 -10.19 -1.16
N ASN A 63 -4.76 -9.13 -1.68
CA ASN A 63 -3.85 -8.30 -0.92
C ASN A 63 -4.53 -7.13 -0.22
N ASP A 64 -5.48 -6.45 -0.88
CA ASP A 64 -6.31 -5.42 -0.24
C ASP A 64 -7.73 -5.48 -0.77
N MET A 65 -8.62 -4.80 -0.06
CA MET A 65 -10.05 -4.81 -0.30
C MET A 65 -10.68 -3.45 -0.08
N GLN A 66 -11.78 -3.18 -0.82
CA GLN A 66 -12.56 -1.97 -0.70
C GLN A 66 -14.03 -2.25 -0.98
N PHE A 67 -14.93 -1.83 -0.10
CA PHE A 67 -16.35 -1.82 -0.43
C PHE A 67 -16.66 -0.75 -1.47
N ALA A 68 -17.32 -1.17 -2.55
CA ALA A 68 -17.78 -0.30 -3.61
C ALA A 68 -18.97 0.56 -3.14
N PRO A 69 -19.24 1.71 -3.77
CA PRO A 69 -20.41 2.54 -3.45
C PRO A 69 -21.76 1.82 -3.56
N ASN A 70 -21.86 0.80 -4.42
CA ASN A 70 -23.06 -0.02 -4.59
C ASN A 70 -23.14 -1.20 -3.58
N GLY A 71 -22.18 -1.31 -2.68
CA GLY A 71 -22.12 -2.33 -1.64
C GLY A 71 -21.45 -3.65 -2.02
N GLU A 72 -21.00 -3.80 -3.26
CA GLU A 72 -20.14 -4.91 -3.68
C GLU A 72 -18.76 -4.80 -3.02
N LEU A 73 -17.98 -5.87 -3.06
CA LEU A 73 -16.63 -5.88 -2.53
C LEU A 73 -15.61 -6.00 -3.67
N TRP A 74 -14.71 -5.04 -3.77
CA TRP A 74 -13.55 -5.12 -4.65
C TRP A 74 -12.36 -5.71 -3.90
N ILE A 75 -11.69 -6.67 -4.55
CA ILE A 75 -10.49 -7.33 -4.05
C ILE A 75 -9.38 -7.15 -5.09
N LEU A 76 -8.25 -6.61 -4.67
CA LEU A 76 -7.04 -6.54 -5.50
C LEU A 76 -6.20 -7.79 -5.27
N ASP A 77 -6.01 -8.57 -6.34
CA ASP A 77 -5.11 -9.73 -6.37
C ASP A 77 -3.70 -9.27 -6.75
N GLN A 78 -2.70 -9.61 -5.92
CA GLN A 78 -1.31 -9.20 -6.18
C GLN A 78 -0.58 -10.07 -7.20
N VAL A 79 -1.14 -11.25 -7.56
CA VAL A 79 -0.51 -12.18 -8.50
C VAL A 79 -0.73 -11.73 -9.94
N ASP A 80 0.28 -11.89 -10.76
CA ASP A 80 0.20 -11.58 -12.20
C ASP A 80 -0.81 -12.50 -12.93
N PRO A 81 -1.64 -11.94 -13.83
CA PRO A 81 -1.89 -10.52 -14.05
C PRO A 81 -2.70 -9.91 -12.91
N ASN A 82 -2.20 -8.83 -12.31
CA ASN A 82 -2.88 -8.17 -11.19
C ASN A 82 -4.29 -7.74 -11.59
N LYS A 83 -5.30 -8.25 -10.88
CA LYS A 83 -6.73 -8.00 -11.17
C LYS A 83 -7.44 -7.40 -9.98
N VAL A 84 -8.42 -6.56 -10.25
CA VAL A 84 -9.46 -6.23 -9.30
C VAL A 84 -10.65 -7.14 -9.59
N PHE A 85 -11.04 -7.94 -8.61
CA PHE A 85 -12.23 -8.77 -8.63
C PHE A 85 -13.38 -8.07 -7.95
N THR A 86 -14.56 -8.14 -8.54
CA THR A 86 -15.81 -7.72 -7.91
C THR A 86 -16.51 -8.94 -7.33
N ILE A 87 -16.80 -8.88 -6.03
CA ILE A 87 -17.32 -9.98 -5.24
C ILE A 87 -18.69 -9.58 -4.67
N ASP A 88 -19.65 -10.50 -4.66
CA ASP A 88 -20.84 -10.39 -3.82
C ASP A 88 -20.43 -10.65 -2.35
N PRO A 89 -20.48 -9.64 -1.47
CA PRO A 89 -19.99 -9.81 -0.10
C PRO A 89 -20.83 -10.74 0.77
N LYS A 90 -22.05 -11.10 0.33
CA LYS A 90 -22.92 -12.03 1.06
C LYS A 90 -22.56 -13.49 0.78
N THR A 91 -22.14 -13.78 -0.43
CA THR A 91 -21.94 -15.16 -0.90
C THR A 91 -20.49 -15.51 -1.24
N GLY A 92 -19.62 -14.53 -1.40
CA GLY A 92 -18.26 -14.72 -1.90
C GLY A 92 -18.18 -15.00 -3.41
N LYS A 93 -19.31 -14.90 -4.13
CA LYS A 93 -19.33 -15.14 -5.57
C LYS A 93 -18.57 -14.05 -6.32
N VAL A 94 -17.68 -14.45 -7.21
CA VAL A 94 -17.03 -13.54 -8.16
C VAL A 94 -18.05 -13.13 -9.23
N LEU A 95 -18.28 -11.83 -9.35
CA LEU A 95 -19.22 -11.23 -10.29
C LEU A 95 -18.51 -10.75 -11.56
N ALA A 96 -17.33 -10.18 -11.41
CA ALA A 96 -16.52 -9.64 -12.51
C ALA A 96 -15.04 -9.57 -12.12
N SER A 97 -14.18 -9.32 -13.11
CA SER A 97 -12.79 -8.95 -12.86
C SER A 97 -12.27 -8.02 -13.95
N VAL A 98 -11.35 -7.14 -13.58
CA VAL A 98 -10.67 -6.20 -14.47
C VAL A 98 -9.18 -6.35 -14.26
N THR A 99 -8.44 -6.62 -15.34
CA THR A 99 -6.96 -6.63 -15.31
C THR A 99 -6.43 -5.22 -15.24
N THR A 100 -5.45 -4.97 -14.37
CA THR A 100 -4.82 -3.67 -14.15
C THR A 100 -3.36 -3.67 -14.60
N GLU A 101 -2.73 -2.51 -14.59
CA GLU A 101 -1.31 -2.35 -14.91
C GLU A 101 -0.42 -2.35 -13.65
N CYS A 102 -0.96 -2.76 -12.51
CA CYS A 102 -0.18 -2.94 -11.29
C CYS A 102 0.84 -4.06 -11.43
N ILE A 103 1.94 -3.92 -10.71
CA ILE A 103 2.90 -4.99 -10.45
C ILE A 103 2.96 -5.17 -8.95
N HIS A 104 2.58 -6.36 -8.48
CA HIS A 104 2.41 -6.65 -7.07
C HIS A 104 1.47 -5.62 -6.40
N GLY A 105 0.23 -5.57 -6.87
CA GLY A 105 -0.79 -4.65 -6.37
C GLY A 105 -1.13 -4.93 -4.91
N SER A 106 -0.98 -3.93 -4.04
CA SER A 106 -1.08 -4.12 -2.59
C SER A 106 -2.10 -3.23 -1.89
N GLY A 107 -2.71 -2.29 -2.57
CA GLY A 107 -3.73 -1.42 -2.00
C GLY A 107 -4.76 -0.98 -3.01
N ILE A 108 -6.01 -0.88 -2.59
CA ILE A 108 -7.13 -0.42 -3.40
C ILE A 108 -8.00 0.56 -2.63
N THR A 109 -8.34 1.67 -3.28
CA THR A 109 -9.43 2.54 -2.85
C THR A 109 -10.15 3.17 -4.04
N TYR A 110 -11.35 3.71 -3.79
CA TYR A 110 -12.15 4.39 -4.80
C TYR A 110 -12.45 5.82 -4.39
N GLY A 111 -12.21 6.76 -5.28
CA GLY A 111 -12.53 8.16 -5.10
C GLY A 111 -12.49 8.91 -6.43
N ASP A 112 -13.24 9.99 -6.54
CA ASP A 112 -13.33 10.83 -7.74
C ASP A 112 -13.54 10.04 -9.03
N GLY A 113 -14.39 8.99 -8.97
CA GLY A 113 -14.76 8.18 -10.12
C GLY A 113 -13.70 7.19 -10.61
N ALA A 114 -12.60 7.01 -9.89
CA ALA A 114 -11.50 6.13 -10.26
C ALA A 114 -11.04 5.24 -9.09
N TRP A 115 -10.40 4.12 -9.41
CA TRP A 115 -9.59 3.42 -8.43
C TRP A 115 -8.25 4.11 -8.24
N PHE A 116 -7.76 4.12 -7.00
CA PHE A 116 -6.37 4.40 -6.66
C PHE A 116 -5.76 3.08 -6.16
N LEU A 117 -4.81 2.56 -6.93
CA LEU A 117 -4.16 1.27 -6.68
C LEU A 117 -2.69 1.50 -6.38
N THR A 118 -2.14 0.77 -5.43
CA THR A 118 -0.69 0.80 -5.18
C THR A 118 0.00 -0.31 -5.97
N SER A 119 0.93 0.08 -6.84
CA SER A 119 1.88 -0.81 -7.51
C SER A 119 3.15 -0.83 -6.66
N THR A 120 3.21 -1.81 -5.76
CA THR A 120 4.26 -1.90 -4.72
C THR A 120 5.61 -2.24 -5.30
N LYS A 121 5.63 -2.96 -6.42
CA LYS A 121 6.80 -3.26 -7.23
C LYS A 121 6.66 -2.61 -8.61
N VAL A 122 7.76 -2.51 -9.31
CA VAL A 122 7.82 -2.06 -10.71
C VAL A 122 8.94 -2.81 -11.43
N LEU A 123 8.84 -2.94 -12.74
CA LEU A 123 9.94 -3.49 -13.55
C LEU A 123 11.03 -2.45 -13.78
N THR A 124 10.63 -1.20 -13.94
CA THR A 124 11.53 -0.06 -14.15
C THR A 124 10.98 1.18 -13.44
N GLY A 125 11.88 2.03 -12.95
CA GLY A 125 11.50 3.24 -12.20
C GLY A 125 11.17 2.95 -10.75
N ASN A 126 10.31 3.77 -10.16
CA ASN A 126 9.97 3.73 -8.74
C ASN A 126 8.54 3.22 -8.50
N PRO A 127 8.30 2.54 -7.37
CA PRO A 127 6.96 2.16 -6.93
C PRO A 127 6.00 3.34 -6.96
N SER A 128 4.75 3.09 -7.33
CA SER A 128 3.80 4.17 -7.65
C SER A 128 2.39 3.87 -7.17
N THR A 129 1.63 4.93 -6.91
CA THR A 129 0.17 4.87 -6.84
C THR A 129 -0.40 5.19 -8.21
N LEU A 130 -1.32 4.36 -8.69
CA LEU A 130 -1.96 4.47 -10.00
C LEU A 130 -3.41 4.93 -9.83
N LYS A 131 -3.82 5.98 -10.55
CA LYS A 131 -5.24 6.29 -10.76
C LYS A 131 -5.69 5.49 -11.98
N VAL A 132 -6.69 4.64 -11.80
CA VAL A 132 -7.09 3.61 -12.77
C VAL A 132 -8.56 3.75 -13.12
N ASP A 133 -8.91 3.63 -14.39
CA ASP A 133 -10.30 3.54 -14.85
C ASP A 133 -10.89 2.18 -14.42
N PRO A 134 -11.94 2.15 -13.58
CA PRO A 134 -12.55 0.91 -13.10
C PRO A 134 -13.16 0.03 -14.18
N LYS A 135 -13.48 0.58 -15.33
CA LYS A 135 -14.11 -0.16 -16.43
C LYS A 135 -13.09 -0.89 -17.30
N THR A 136 -11.93 -0.29 -17.49
CA THR A 136 -10.93 -0.77 -18.44
C THR A 136 -9.66 -1.30 -17.77
N GLY A 137 -9.41 -0.96 -16.51
CA GLY A 137 -8.17 -1.25 -15.80
C GLY A 137 -6.96 -0.43 -16.24
N LYS A 138 -7.16 0.53 -17.15
CA LYS A 138 -6.07 1.37 -17.68
C LYS A 138 -5.69 2.46 -16.68
N THR A 139 -4.40 2.68 -16.56
CA THR A 139 -3.83 3.78 -15.77
C THR A 139 -4.11 5.12 -16.44
N LEU A 140 -4.82 5.99 -15.73
CA LEU A 140 -5.10 7.36 -16.14
C LEU A 140 -3.99 8.32 -15.73
N LYS A 141 -3.39 8.07 -14.56
CA LYS A 141 -2.32 8.88 -13.98
C LYS A 141 -1.53 8.05 -12.97
N LYS A 142 -0.27 8.39 -12.75
CA LYS A 142 0.53 7.75 -11.71
C LYS A 142 1.40 8.77 -10.98
N TRP A 143 1.69 8.48 -9.73
CA TRP A 143 2.60 9.25 -8.89
C TRP A 143 3.54 8.32 -8.16
N GLU A 144 4.78 8.74 -7.98
CA GLU A 144 5.73 8.03 -7.16
C GLU A 144 5.22 7.89 -5.72
N THR A 145 5.43 6.73 -5.12
CA THR A 145 5.05 6.47 -3.73
C THR A 145 6.00 7.21 -2.78
N PRO A 146 5.51 8.10 -1.90
CA PRO A 146 6.38 8.74 -0.91
C PRO A 146 6.93 7.72 0.07
N GLY A 147 8.22 7.83 0.40
CA GLY A 147 8.88 6.94 1.35
C GLY A 147 9.06 5.51 0.88
N PHE A 148 8.94 5.25 -0.44
CA PHE A 148 9.32 3.95 -0.99
C PHE A 148 10.79 3.64 -0.69
N GLY A 149 11.13 2.37 -0.62
CA GLY A 149 12.50 1.93 -0.35
C GLY A 149 12.57 0.46 0.01
N ILE A 150 13.72 0.03 0.49
CA ILE A 150 13.95 -1.35 0.94
C ILE A 150 13.53 -1.46 2.40
N TYR A 151 12.79 -2.51 2.76
CA TYR A 151 12.47 -2.79 4.16
C TYR A 151 12.65 -4.28 4.49
N GLY A 152 12.97 -4.52 5.76
CA GLY A 152 13.33 -5.75 6.47
C GLY A 152 13.15 -7.11 5.80
N ALA A 153 11.94 -7.46 5.42
CA ALA A 153 11.64 -8.80 4.91
C ALA A 153 12.39 -9.19 3.62
N TYR A 154 12.91 -8.22 2.88
CA TYR A 154 13.62 -8.44 1.62
C TYR A 154 15.16 -8.43 1.76
N LEU A 155 15.69 -8.02 2.91
CA LEU A 155 17.14 -7.89 3.10
C LEU A 155 17.86 -9.22 3.35
N THR A 156 17.14 -10.24 3.82
CA THR A 156 17.71 -11.53 4.23
C THR A 156 17.53 -12.65 3.20
N ARG A 157 16.72 -12.41 2.16
CA ARG A 157 16.46 -13.39 1.11
C ARG A 157 17.54 -13.32 0.03
N GLU A 158 18.13 -14.46 -0.31
CA GLU A 158 18.98 -14.58 -1.49
C GLU A 158 18.15 -14.31 -2.76
N ARG A 159 18.64 -13.40 -3.61
CA ARG A 159 17.95 -13.05 -4.85
C ARG A 159 18.12 -14.14 -5.91
N GLN A 160 17.02 -14.39 -6.63
CA GLN A 160 17.00 -15.29 -7.75
C GLN A 160 16.90 -14.50 -9.08
N PRO A 161 17.36 -15.07 -10.22
CA PRO A 161 17.12 -14.49 -11.53
C PRO A 161 15.64 -14.27 -11.78
N GLY A 162 15.28 -13.04 -12.16
CA GLY A 162 13.87 -12.66 -12.39
C GLY A 162 13.16 -12.07 -11.17
N ASP A 163 13.79 -12.00 -10.01
CA ASP A 163 13.23 -11.29 -8.86
C ASP A 163 13.01 -9.81 -9.17
N LEU A 164 11.84 -9.31 -8.77
CA LEU A 164 11.51 -7.87 -8.84
C LEU A 164 12.50 -7.05 -8.00
N PRO A 165 12.66 -5.74 -8.29
CA PRO A 165 13.49 -4.84 -7.50
C PRO A 165 13.20 -4.95 -6.00
N LEU A 166 14.22 -4.73 -5.15
CA LEU A 166 14.08 -4.82 -3.69
C LEU A 166 13.20 -3.73 -3.12
N GLU A 167 13.14 -2.57 -3.77
CA GLU A 167 12.34 -1.43 -3.36
C GLU A 167 10.86 -1.83 -3.28
N SER A 168 10.20 -1.35 -2.23
CA SER A 168 8.79 -1.56 -1.97
C SER A 168 8.08 -0.23 -1.81
N GLY A 169 6.92 -0.12 -2.42
CA GLY A 169 6.09 1.09 -2.41
C GLY A 169 5.00 1.08 -1.36
N GLY A 170 3.90 1.71 -1.72
CA GLY A 170 2.70 1.78 -0.90
C GLY A 170 1.97 0.44 -0.83
N HIS A 171 1.38 0.18 0.32
CA HIS A 171 0.50 -0.95 0.56
C HIS A 171 -0.95 -0.45 0.70
N GLY A 172 -1.57 -0.57 1.87
CA GLY A 172 -2.95 -0.14 2.05
C GLY A 172 -3.18 1.32 1.68
N VAL A 173 -4.28 1.59 0.98
CA VAL A 173 -4.69 2.92 0.56
C VAL A 173 -6.18 3.10 0.79
N LYS A 174 -6.62 4.25 1.36
CA LYS A 174 -8.04 4.55 1.58
C LYS A 174 -8.37 6.00 1.30
N TRP A 175 -9.44 6.19 0.53
CA TRP A 175 -9.95 7.51 0.18
C TRP A 175 -10.48 8.24 1.40
N ALA A 176 -9.95 9.45 1.64
CA ALA A 176 -10.29 10.28 2.78
C ALA A 176 -11.35 11.37 2.45
N GLY A 177 -11.79 11.42 1.19
CA GLY A 177 -12.64 12.52 0.71
C GLY A 177 -11.85 13.78 0.35
N LYS A 178 -12.53 14.79 -0.17
CA LYS A 178 -11.96 16.10 -0.52
C LYS A 178 -10.69 16.02 -1.39
N GLY A 179 -10.65 15.06 -2.33
CA GLY A 179 -9.50 14.89 -3.21
C GLY A 179 -8.24 14.37 -2.52
N GLN A 180 -8.37 13.65 -1.41
CA GLN A 180 -7.25 13.10 -0.66
C GLN A 180 -7.41 11.61 -0.35
N TYR A 181 -6.29 10.90 -0.17
CA TYR A 181 -6.26 9.52 0.31
C TYR A 181 -5.11 9.30 1.31
N TRP A 182 -5.34 8.39 2.25
CA TRP A 182 -4.28 7.87 3.11
C TRP A 182 -3.58 6.70 2.45
N LEU A 183 -2.26 6.62 2.63
CA LEU A 183 -1.38 5.61 2.04
C LEU A 183 -0.41 5.10 3.11
N ALA A 184 -0.38 3.79 3.32
CA ALA A 184 0.62 3.13 4.15
C ALA A 184 1.87 2.82 3.32
N THR A 185 3.04 3.28 3.75
CA THR A 185 4.32 2.96 3.10
C THR A 185 5.27 2.33 4.12
N PRO A 186 5.39 0.98 4.14
CA PRO A 186 6.21 0.26 5.10
C PRO A 186 7.67 0.72 5.12
N ALA A 187 8.31 0.87 3.96
CA ALA A 187 9.70 1.32 3.85
C ALA A 187 9.92 2.74 4.41
N GLY A 188 8.91 3.60 4.34
CA GLY A 188 8.93 4.93 4.93
C GLY A 188 8.56 4.96 6.41
N GLY A 189 8.04 3.87 6.96
CA GLY A 189 7.57 3.77 8.36
C GLY A 189 6.42 4.73 8.70
N LYS A 190 5.63 5.13 7.71
CA LYS A 190 4.61 6.18 7.87
C LYS A 190 3.31 5.86 7.14
N LEU A 191 2.25 6.50 7.60
CA LEU A 191 1.02 6.72 6.84
C LEU A 191 1.04 8.14 6.30
N TYR A 192 0.84 8.30 5.00
CA TYR A 192 0.86 9.58 4.30
C TYR A 192 -0.55 9.98 3.86
N LEU A 193 -0.95 11.22 4.11
CA LEU A 193 -2.12 11.82 3.49
C LEU A 193 -1.68 12.52 2.21
N ILE A 194 -2.23 12.10 1.09
CA ILE A 194 -1.82 12.51 -0.26
C ILE A 194 -2.92 13.32 -0.92
N ASN A 195 -2.57 14.43 -1.58
CA ASN A 195 -3.44 15.14 -2.49
C ASN A 195 -3.54 14.34 -3.80
N ALA A 196 -4.70 13.80 -4.08
CA ALA A 196 -4.92 12.83 -5.16
C ALA A 196 -4.63 13.38 -6.57
N GLU A 197 -4.86 14.67 -6.81
CA GLU A 197 -4.61 15.27 -8.12
C GLU A 197 -3.11 15.57 -8.32
N ALA A 198 -2.43 16.09 -7.31
CA ALA A 198 -1.02 16.47 -7.40
C ALA A 198 -0.04 15.34 -7.07
N GLY A 199 -0.49 14.29 -6.33
CA GLY A 199 0.39 13.25 -5.81
C GLY A 199 1.31 13.74 -4.67
N THR A 200 1.04 14.91 -4.10
CA THR A 200 1.87 15.53 -3.08
C THR A 200 1.43 15.14 -1.67
N VAL A 201 2.41 14.97 -0.79
CA VAL A 201 2.16 14.71 0.64
C VAL A 201 1.60 15.97 1.30
N ALA A 202 0.38 15.89 1.84
CA ALA A 202 -0.21 16.95 2.66
C ALA A 202 0.29 16.87 4.11
N ARG A 203 0.39 15.66 4.65
CA ARG A 203 0.98 15.36 5.97
C ARG A 203 1.26 13.88 6.13
N SER A 204 1.92 13.50 7.23
CA SER A 204 2.14 12.10 7.57
C SER A 204 2.04 11.88 9.07
N ILE A 205 1.73 10.64 9.46
CA ILE A 205 1.78 10.17 10.85
C ILE A 205 2.68 8.94 10.94
N GLN A 206 3.16 8.61 12.14
CA GLN A 206 3.98 7.44 12.38
C GLN A 206 3.17 6.16 12.19
N ALA A 207 3.69 5.23 11.40
CA ALA A 207 3.12 3.89 11.30
C ALA A 207 3.38 3.09 12.58
N PRO A 208 2.46 2.24 13.03
CA PRO A 208 2.63 1.49 14.28
C PRO A 208 3.67 0.37 14.17
N THR A 209 3.89 -0.18 12.98
CA THR A 209 4.80 -1.29 12.72
C THR A 209 5.61 -1.09 11.46
N ILE A 210 6.68 -1.87 11.30
CA ILE A 210 7.48 -1.87 10.06
C ILE A 210 6.67 -2.46 8.91
N ARG A 211 5.86 -3.51 9.17
CA ARG A 211 5.07 -4.18 8.13
C ARG A 211 3.60 -3.79 8.19
N THR A 212 3.37 -2.49 8.01
CA THR A 212 2.03 -1.92 7.89
C THR A 212 1.44 -2.25 6.52
N HIS A 213 0.31 -2.98 6.49
CA HIS A 213 -0.40 -3.33 5.26
C HIS A 213 -1.73 -2.57 5.14
N GLY A 214 -2.86 -3.28 5.19
CA GLY A 214 -4.18 -2.70 5.03
C GLY A 214 -4.48 -1.61 6.04
N ILE A 215 -5.22 -0.61 5.60
CA ILE A 215 -5.78 0.44 6.46
C ILE A 215 -7.27 0.59 6.23
N ALA A 216 -8.01 1.06 7.24
CA ALA A 216 -9.42 1.45 7.10
C ALA A 216 -9.68 2.74 7.87
N LEU A 217 -10.62 3.57 7.38
CA LEU A 217 -10.96 4.85 8.00
C LEU A 217 -12.24 4.73 8.81
N ASP A 218 -12.21 5.22 10.05
CA ASP A 218 -13.31 5.14 11.01
C ASP A 218 -13.45 6.49 11.74
N GLY A 219 -14.23 7.39 11.17
CA GLY A 219 -14.38 8.75 11.69
C GLY A 219 -13.05 9.50 11.71
N ASP A 220 -12.57 9.84 12.89
CA ASP A 220 -11.28 10.51 13.13
C ASP A 220 -10.13 9.54 13.40
N HIS A 221 -10.35 8.23 13.17
CA HIS A 221 -9.37 7.18 13.38
C HIS A 221 -8.98 6.47 12.09
N ILE A 222 -7.77 5.91 12.10
CA ILE A 222 -7.28 4.96 11.10
C ILE A 222 -7.02 3.62 11.80
N TRP A 223 -7.65 2.57 11.31
CA TRP A 223 -7.26 1.20 11.64
C TRP A 223 -6.12 0.78 10.71
N CYS A 224 -5.12 0.11 11.25
CA CYS A 224 -3.87 -0.17 10.56
C CYS A 224 -3.37 -1.58 10.89
N VAL A 225 -3.21 -2.42 9.88
CA VAL A 225 -2.75 -3.79 10.00
C VAL A 225 -1.24 -3.83 10.25
N GLY A 226 -0.82 -4.53 11.31
CA GLY A 226 0.53 -5.02 11.53
C GLY A 226 0.58 -6.51 11.21
N SER A 227 0.97 -6.86 10.00
CA SER A 227 0.87 -8.26 9.52
C SER A 227 1.78 -9.21 10.29
N ASP A 228 2.99 -8.78 10.67
CA ASP A 228 3.93 -9.62 11.42
C ASP A 228 3.49 -9.83 12.86
N GLU A 229 2.83 -8.85 13.44
CA GLU A 229 2.30 -8.90 14.80
C GLU A 229 0.99 -9.67 14.90
N ALA A 230 0.24 -9.83 13.79
CA ALA A 230 -1.16 -10.27 13.74
C ALA A 230 -2.06 -9.36 14.61
N GLU A 231 -1.81 -8.07 14.55
CA GLU A 231 -2.53 -7.04 15.29
C GLU A 231 -3.10 -5.97 14.34
N ILE A 232 -4.22 -5.38 14.73
CA ILE A 232 -4.80 -4.22 14.04
C ILE A 232 -4.84 -3.08 15.05
N TYR A 233 -4.14 -1.99 14.76
CA TYR A 233 -4.02 -0.83 15.63
C TYR A 233 -5.04 0.23 15.26
N LYS A 234 -5.68 0.83 16.25
CA LYS A 234 -6.52 2.02 16.09
C LYS A 234 -5.70 3.26 16.43
N LEU A 235 -5.53 4.16 15.44
CA LEU A 235 -4.74 5.37 15.58
C LEU A 235 -5.63 6.60 15.47
N GLN A 236 -5.35 7.64 16.24
CA GLN A 236 -5.87 8.97 15.99
C GLN A 236 -5.36 9.48 14.63
N MET A 237 -6.28 9.91 13.76
CA MET A 237 -5.92 10.41 12.44
C MET A 237 -5.10 11.72 12.53
N SER A 238 -5.29 12.51 13.60
CA SER A 238 -4.63 13.79 13.79
C SER A 238 -3.11 13.70 13.95
N ASP A 239 -2.62 12.73 14.71
CA ASP A 239 -1.22 12.66 15.15
C ASP A 239 -0.59 11.26 15.15
N GLY A 240 -1.39 10.21 14.90
CA GLY A 240 -0.95 8.82 14.90
C GLY A 240 -0.89 8.18 16.29
N THR A 241 -1.44 8.83 17.33
CA THR A 241 -1.53 8.24 18.67
C THR A 241 -2.30 6.93 18.62
N ILE A 242 -1.71 5.85 19.15
CA ILE A 242 -2.34 4.53 19.22
C ILE A 242 -3.30 4.53 20.42
N VAL A 243 -4.59 4.35 20.15
CA VAL A 243 -5.66 4.40 21.17
C VAL A 243 -6.26 3.03 21.48
N GLY A 244 -5.89 2.00 20.73
CA GLY A 244 -6.32 0.63 20.97
C GLY A 244 -5.76 -0.34 19.95
N LYS A 245 -5.98 -1.63 20.19
CA LYS A 245 -5.61 -2.68 19.24
C LYS A 245 -6.52 -3.89 19.31
N ILE A 246 -6.64 -4.61 18.20
CA ILE A 246 -7.23 -5.94 18.10
C ILE A 246 -6.08 -6.92 17.95
N VAL A 247 -6.11 -8.03 18.65
CA VAL A 247 -5.09 -9.08 18.60
C VAL A 247 -5.72 -10.35 18.05
N LEU A 248 -5.13 -10.91 17.01
CA LEU A 248 -5.55 -12.17 16.40
C LEU A 248 -4.63 -13.32 16.84
N ASP A 249 -5.16 -14.53 16.77
CA ASP A 249 -4.37 -15.74 16.98
C ASP A 249 -3.54 -16.04 15.73
N LYS A 250 -2.21 -15.87 15.81
CA LYS A 250 -1.28 -16.11 14.70
C LYS A 250 -1.32 -17.52 14.11
N VAL A 251 -1.80 -18.49 14.89
CA VAL A 251 -1.81 -19.91 14.48
C VAL A 251 -3.14 -20.30 13.86
N ASN A 252 -4.23 -19.84 14.46
CA ASN A 252 -5.59 -20.31 14.14
C ASN A 252 -6.38 -19.34 13.26
N ASP A 253 -6.07 -18.05 13.32
CA ASP A 253 -6.74 -17.06 12.48
C ASP A 253 -6.07 -16.88 11.13
N PRO A 254 -6.83 -16.55 10.06
CA PRO A 254 -6.27 -16.15 8.78
C PRO A 254 -5.35 -14.92 8.90
N SER A 255 -4.29 -14.92 8.10
CA SER A 255 -3.28 -13.85 8.11
C SER A 255 -3.87 -12.49 7.73
N LEU A 256 -3.49 -11.45 8.47
CA LEU A 256 -3.92 -10.09 8.20
C LEU A 256 -3.18 -9.48 7.01
N HIS A 257 -3.95 -8.98 6.02
CA HIS A 257 -3.40 -8.19 4.91
C HIS A 257 -4.21 -6.93 4.66
N GLY A 258 -5.13 -6.94 3.68
CA GLY A 258 -5.99 -5.81 3.39
C GLY A 258 -7.07 -5.61 4.44
N LEU A 259 -7.57 -4.40 4.55
CA LEU A 259 -8.55 -4.01 5.56
C LEU A 259 -9.57 -3.02 4.96
N ASP A 260 -10.83 -3.19 5.30
CA ASP A 260 -11.85 -2.17 5.07
C ASP A 260 -12.90 -2.20 6.18
N ILE A 261 -13.79 -1.21 6.20
CA ILE A 261 -14.87 -1.12 7.18
C ILE A 261 -16.20 -0.95 6.46
N LYS A 262 -17.21 -1.73 6.89
CA LYS A 262 -18.57 -1.60 6.42
C LYS A 262 -19.54 -1.66 7.59
N ASP A 263 -20.42 -0.67 7.69
CA ASP A 263 -21.43 -0.59 8.73
C ASP A 263 -20.86 -0.76 10.16
N GLY A 264 -19.66 -0.17 10.39
CA GLY A 264 -18.93 -0.24 11.66
C GLY A 264 -18.21 -1.58 11.92
N VAL A 265 -18.28 -2.53 11.01
CA VAL A 265 -17.60 -3.83 11.10
C VAL A 265 -16.35 -3.82 10.24
N LEU A 266 -15.21 -4.18 10.84
CA LEU A 266 -13.95 -4.37 10.12
C LEU A 266 -13.98 -5.68 9.33
N TRP A 267 -13.51 -5.63 8.10
CA TRP A 267 -13.32 -6.75 7.22
C TRP A 267 -11.85 -6.82 6.80
N TYR A 268 -11.30 -8.02 6.67
CA TYR A 268 -9.94 -8.20 6.21
C TYR A 268 -9.82 -9.39 5.26
N CYS A 269 -8.78 -9.37 4.42
CA CYS A 269 -8.41 -10.49 3.57
C CYS A 269 -7.09 -11.12 4.01
N ASP A 270 -6.97 -12.42 3.71
CA ASP A 270 -5.77 -13.23 3.93
C ASP A 270 -5.11 -13.52 2.56
N ALA A 271 -4.00 -12.85 2.28
CA ALA A 271 -3.28 -13.02 1.03
C ALA A 271 -2.63 -14.41 0.87
N ASN A 272 -2.43 -15.14 1.97
CA ASN A 272 -1.75 -16.44 1.91
C ASN A 272 -2.70 -17.59 1.55
N LYS A 273 -3.94 -17.54 2.03
CA LYS A 273 -4.90 -18.65 1.92
C LYS A 273 -6.23 -18.25 1.26
N GLY A 274 -6.41 -16.98 0.88
CA GLY A 274 -7.59 -16.51 0.17
C GLY A 274 -8.85 -16.31 1.02
N TRP A 275 -8.75 -16.28 2.35
CA TRP A 275 -9.90 -16.04 3.21
C TRP A 275 -10.33 -14.58 3.22
N ILE A 276 -11.65 -14.38 3.23
CA ILE A 276 -12.29 -13.12 3.59
C ILE A 276 -12.94 -13.29 4.95
N CYS A 277 -12.64 -12.39 5.85
CA CYS A 277 -13.04 -12.44 7.25
C CYS A 277 -13.66 -11.11 7.70
N ASN A 278 -14.47 -11.16 8.75
CA ASN A 278 -14.86 -9.96 9.49
C ASN A 278 -14.64 -10.11 10.98
N LEU A 279 -14.66 -9.00 11.69
CA LEU A 279 -14.37 -8.89 13.12
C LEU A 279 -15.60 -8.35 13.86
N THR A 280 -16.24 -9.20 14.66
CA THR A 280 -17.43 -8.83 15.45
C THR A 280 -17.16 -8.79 16.95
#